data_e5dcd03fb1819222661826b19aa60938
#
_entry.id   e5dcd03fb1819222661826b19aa60938
#
_cell.length_a   1.000
_cell.length_b   1.000
_cell.length_c   1.000
_cell.angle_alpha   90.00
_cell.angle_beta   90.00
_cell.angle_gamma   90.00
#
_symmetry.space_group_name_H-M   'P 1'
#
loop_
_entity.id
_entity.type
_entity.pdbx_description
1 polymer ?
#
loop_
_entity_poly.entity_id
_entity_poly.type
_entity_poly.pdbx_seq_one_letter_code
_entity_poly.pdbx_strand_id
1 'polypeptide(L)'
;ESGYCGGQVHNPSYEQICTGTTGHAEVVRLRFDPEVITYAEILEIFFTIHDPTTLNRQGADQGTQYRSVIYYHDQNQQQIAQEVMQKMATIWDDPIVTELSMAPQFYLAEAYHQNYFRQHPQQGYCSFVVAPKVAKARKLFANKLIN
;
A
#
# COMPACT_ATOMS: atom_id res chain seq x y z
N GLU A 1 -7.94 -6.39 2.41
CA GLU A 1 -7.28 -7.28 3.36
C GLU A 1 -5.83 -6.86 3.53
N SER A 2 -5.39 -6.70 4.77
CA SER A 2 -4.00 -6.44 5.09
C SER A 2 -3.21 -7.73 5.17
N GLY A 3 -1.94 -7.70 4.77
CA GLY A 3 -1.12 -8.88 4.79
C GLY A 3 0.36 -8.62 4.52
N TYR A 4 1.08 -9.70 4.24
CA TYR A 4 2.52 -9.68 4.01
C TYR A 4 2.84 -10.40 2.70
N CYS A 5 3.79 -9.86 1.95
CA CYS A 5 4.09 -10.37 0.62
C CYS A 5 5.52 -10.01 0.21
N GLY A 6 6.12 -10.86 -0.61
CA GLY A 6 7.42 -10.58 -1.24
C GLY A 6 8.66 -11.03 -0.49
N GLY A 7 8.50 -11.64 0.69
CA GLY A 7 9.60 -12.17 1.47
C GLY A 7 9.78 -13.68 1.34
N GLN A 8 10.60 -14.26 2.20
CA GLN A 8 11.01 -15.66 2.13
C GLN A 8 10.46 -16.53 3.26
N VAL A 9 9.96 -15.92 4.34
CA VAL A 9 9.42 -16.65 5.48
C VAL A 9 7.98 -17.06 5.19
N HIS A 10 7.68 -18.36 5.31
CA HIS A 10 6.31 -18.87 5.15
C HIS A 10 5.47 -18.58 6.40
N ASN A 11 4.21 -18.16 6.20
CA ASN A 11 3.28 -17.87 7.30
C ASN A 11 3.90 -16.97 8.37
N PRO A 12 4.44 -15.78 8.01
CA PRO A 12 5.12 -14.93 8.97
C PRO A 12 4.14 -14.41 10.03
N SER A 13 4.63 -14.32 11.28
CA SER A 13 3.90 -13.64 12.34
C SER A 13 4.22 -12.14 12.35
N TYR A 14 3.37 -11.35 13.04
CA TYR A 14 3.64 -9.92 13.21
C TYR A 14 5.00 -9.67 13.87
N GLU A 15 5.35 -10.47 14.88
CA GLU A 15 6.64 -10.35 15.55
C GLU A 15 7.80 -10.61 14.59
N GLN A 16 7.68 -11.59 13.70
CA GLN A 16 8.69 -11.85 12.68
C GLN A 16 8.81 -10.69 11.70
N ILE A 17 7.69 -10.12 11.26
CA ILE A 17 7.70 -8.95 10.37
C ILE A 17 8.39 -7.77 11.03
N CYS A 18 8.16 -7.53 12.32
CA CYS A 18 8.77 -6.43 13.07
C CYS A 18 10.29 -6.51 13.15
N THR A 19 10.87 -7.70 12.98
CA THR A 19 12.34 -7.85 12.94
C THR A 19 12.97 -7.21 11.71
N GLY A 20 12.20 -7.02 10.64
CA GLY A 20 12.70 -6.52 9.36
C GLY A 20 13.55 -7.52 8.59
N THR A 21 13.58 -8.80 9.01
CA THR A 21 14.45 -9.82 8.43
C THR A 21 13.72 -10.83 7.54
N THR A 22 12.39 -10.79 7.47
CA THR A 22 11.61 -11.73 6.66
C THR A 22 11.65 -11.43 5.17
N GLY A 23 12.00 -10.20 4.78
CA GLY A 23 11.94 -9.71 3.40
C GLY A 23 10.52 -9.33 2.95
N HIS A 24 9.48 -9.62 3.74
CA HIS A 24 8.10 -9.27 3.39
C HIS A 24 7.85 -7.77 3.52
N ALA A 25 7.05 -7.24 2.61
CA ALA A 25 6.43 -5.93 2.76
C ALA A 25 5.05 -6.09 3.38
N GLU A 26 4.63 -5.09 4.15
CA GLU A 26 3.25 -4.95 4.57
C GLU A 26 2.45 -4.40 3.40
N VAL A 27 1.40 -5.10 3.01
CA VAL A 27 0.61 -4.78 1.82
C VAL A 27 -0.88 -4.86 2.10
N VAL A 28 -1.65 -4.24 1.21
CA VAL A 28 -3.11 -4.37 1.18
C VAL A 28 -3.49 -5.06 -0.11
N ARG A 29 -4.28 -6.13 0.01
CA ARG A 29 -4.86 -6.81 -1.14
C ARG A 29 -6.28 -6.29 -1.35
N LEU A 30 -6.55 -5.83 -2.57
CA LEU A 30 -7.84 -5.24 -2.93
C LEU A 30 -8.52 -6.11 -3.98
N ARG A 31 -9.84 -6.28 -3.80
CA ARG A 31 -10.74 -6.71 -4.87
C ARG A 31 -11.54 -5.52 -5.32
N PHE A 32 -11.65 -5.34 -6.62
CA PHE A 32 -12.38 -4.21 -7.16
C PHE A 32 -13.18 -4.60 -8.41
N ASP A 33 -14.26 -3.87 -8.62
CA ASP A 33 -15.07 -3.97 -9.84
C ASP A 33 -14.53 -2.95 -10.84
N PRO A 34 -13.96 -3.39 -11.97
CA PRO A 34 -13.39 -2.46 -12.95
C PRO A 34 -14.43 -1.56 -13.63
N GLU A 35 -15.71 -1.86 -13.50
CA GLU A 35 -16.78 -0.96 -13.99
C GLU A 35 -17.03 0.19 -13.00
N VAL A 36 -16.66 0.03 -11.73
CA VAL A 36 -16.83 1.06 -10.70
C VAL A 36 -15.56 1.90 -10.56
N ILE A 37 -14.42 1.27 -10.50
CA ILE A 37 -13.12 1.93 -10.39
C ILE A 37 -12.08 1.16 -11.21
N THR A 38 -11.23 1.86 -11.94
CA THR A 38 -10.19 1.22 -12.74
C THR A 38 -8.95 0.94 -11.92
N TYR A 39 -8.12 0.02 -12.41
CA TYR A 39 -6.82 -0.26 -11.80
C TYR A 39 -5.94 1.00 -11.76
N ALA A 40 -5.94 1.78 -12.83
CA ALA A 40 -5.18 3.04 -12.89
C ALA A 40 -5.64 4.02 -11.82
N GLU A 41 -6.95 4.15 -11.60
CA GLU A 41 -7.50 5.03 -10.57
C GLU A 41 -7.08 4.59 -9.15
N ILE A 42 -7.09 3.28 -8.89
CA ILE A 42 -6.62 2.74 -7.60
C ILE A 42 -5.16 3.11 -7.39
N LEU A 43 -4.31 2.97 -8.40
CA LEU A 43 -2.90 3.30 -8.29
C LEU A 43 -2.67 4.81 -8.14
N GLU A 44 -3.47 5.64 -8.77
CA GLU A 44 -3.40 7.09 -8.57
C GLU A 44 -3.71 7.47 -7.12
N ILE A 45 -4.70 6.81 -6.51
CA ILE A 45 -5.00 6.98 -5.08
C ILE A 45 -3.79 6.56 -4.25
N PHE A 46 -3.22 5.39 -4.53
CA PHE A 46 -2.05 4.86 -3.82
C PHE A 46 -0.89 5.86 -3.83
N PHE A 47 -0.53 6.38 -5.01
CA PHE A 47 0.56 7.35 -5.14
C PHE A 47 0.24 8.73 -4.55
N THR A 48 -1.02 8.99 -4.24
CA THR A 48 -1.43 10.26 -3.63
C THR A 48 -1.40 10.20 -2.10
N ILE A 49 -1.73 9.04 -1.51
CA ILE A 49 -1.92 8.91 -0.05
C ILE A 49 -0.70 8.39 0.70
N HIS A 50 0.37 7.99 -0.01
CA HIS A 50 1.62 7.58 0.64
C HIS A 50 2.80 8.26 -0.04
N ASP A 51 3.98 8.21 0.59
CA ASP A 51 5.21 8.74 0.02
C ASP A 51 5.93 7.64 -0.77
N PRO A 52 5.93 7.70 -2.12
CA PRO A 52 6.59 6.69 -2.94
C PRO A 52 8.07 6.98 -3.18
N THR A 53 8.64 8.02 -2.54
CA THR A 53 9.99 8.51 -2.81
C THR A 53 11.01 8.09 -1.75
N THR A 54 10.56 7.45 -0.67
CA THR A 54 11.44 7.03 0.43
C THR A 54 11.70 5.53 0.38
N LEU A 55 12.97 5.16 0.23
CA LEU A 55 13.38 3.76 0.14
C LEU A 55 13.28 3.09 1.51
N ASN A 56 12.58 1.95 1.55
CA ASN A 56 12.41 1.14 2.76
C ASN A 56 11.93 1.96 3.96
N ARG A 57 11.06 2.93 3.70
CA ARG A 57 10.54 3.81 4.74
C ARG A 57 9.18 4.37 4.33
N GLN A 58 8.31 4.53 5.30
CA GLN A 58 7.06 5.27 5.11
C GLN A 58 6.86 6.19 6.32
N GLY A 59 7.05 7.50 6.11
CA GLY A 59 7.02 8.47 7.20
C GLY A 59 8.09 8.16 8.25
N ALA A 60 7.67 7.98 9.49
CA ALA A 60 8.57 7.65 10.60
C ALA A 60 8.92 6.16 10.69
N ASP A 61 8.21 5.30 9.97
CA ASP A 61 8.41 3.86 9.99
C ASP A 61 9.54 3.46 9.03
N GLN A 62 10.62 2.89 9.55
CA GLN A 62 11.80 2.49 8.78
C GLN A 62 11.95 0.97 8.78
N GLY A 63 12.28 0.41 7.62
CA GLY A 63 12.51 -1.02 7.42
C GLY A 63 11.97 -1.50 6.08
N THR A 64 12.47 -2.65 5.61
CA THR A 64 12.05 -3.23 4.33
C THR A 64 10.55 -3.57 4.31
N GLN A 65 9.95 -3.85 5.48
CA GLN A 65 8.52 -4.12 5.61
C GLN A 65 7.65 -2.90 5.27
N TYR A 66 8.20 -1.71 5.32
CA TYR A 66 7.47 -0.45 5.02
C TYR A 66 7.79 0.10 3.64
N ARG A 67 8.44 -0.68 2.77
CA ARG A 67 8.78 -0.21 1.43
C ARG A 67 7.54 -0.02 0.57
N SER A 68 7.62 0.93 -0.34
CA SER A 68 6.58 1.16 -1.34
C SER A 68 6.67 0.09 -2.41
N VAL A 69 5.59 -0.63 -2.67
CA VAL A 69 5.59 -1.72 -3.65
C VAL A 69 4.21 -1.91 -4.27
N ILE A 70 4.22 -2.27 -5.54
CA ILE A 70 3.04 -2.71 -6.29
C ILE A 70 3.29 -4.14 -6.75
N TYR A 71 2.43 -5.07 -6.35
CA TYR A 71 2.43 -6.44 -6.82
C TYR A 71 1.28 -6.62 -7.81
N TYR A 72 1.61 -6.78 -9.09
CA TYR A 72 0.63 -6.98 -10.16
C TYR A 72 0.36 -8.47 -10.38
N HIS A 73 -0.80 -8.78 -10.97
CA HIS A 73 -1.23 -10.15 -11.22
C HIS A 73 -1.12 -10.58 -12.68
N ASP A 74 -1.01 -9.63 -13.62
CA ASP A 74 -0.90 -9.93 -15.05
C ASP A 74 -0.16 -8.81 -15.79
N GLN A 75 0.15 -9.06 -17.08
CA GLN A 75 0.89 -8.08 -17.89
C GLN A 75 0.13 -6.78 -18.12
N ASN A 76 -1.19 -6.83 -18.19
CA ASN A 76 -2.00 -5.62 -18.34
C ASN A 76 -1.86 -4.71 -17.13
N GLN A 77 -1.90 -5.29 -15.93
CA GLN A 77 -1.67 -4.54 -14.69
C GLN A 77 -0.26 -3.98 -14.63
N GLN A 78 0.74 -4.77 -15.05
CA GLN A 78 2.13 -4.31 -15.11
C GLN A 78 2.27 -3.07 -15.99
N GLN A 79 1.70 -3.10 -17.18
CA GLN A 79 1.77 -1.98 -18.12
C GLN A 79 1.07 -0.75 -17.57
N ILE A 80 -0.13 -0.90 -17.03
CA ILE A 80 -0.89 0.21 -16.42
C ILE A 80 -0.10 0.80 -15.26
N ALA A 81 0.49 -0.03 -14.41
CA ALA A 81 1.29 0.43 -13.28
C ALA A 81 2.50 1.26 -13.75
N GLN A 82 3.19 0.82 -14.78
CA GLN A 82 4.31 1.58 -15.36
C GLN A 82 3.86 2.95 -15.87
N GLU A 83 2.74 3.01 -16.57
CA GLU A 83 2.18 4.27 -17.09
C GLU A 83 1.78 5.23 -15.98
N VAL A 84 1.12 4.71 -14.93
CA VAL A 84 0.73 5.51 -13.76
C VAL A 84 1.96 6.03 -13.03
N MET A 85 2.99 5.20 -12.85
CA MET A 85 4.23 5.62 -12.20
C MET A 85 4.90 6.76 -12.95
N GLN A 86 4.95 6.71 -14.29
CA GLN A 86 5.50 7.79 -15.11
C GLN A 86 4.70 9.07 -14.96
N LYS A 87 3.37 8.96 -14.95
CA LYS A 87 2.49 10.12 -14.75
C LYS A 87 2.66 10.73 -13.38
N MET A 88 2.71 9.91 -12.34
CA MET A 88 2.80 10.38 -10.96
C MET A 88 4.20 10.88 -10.60
N ALA A 89 5.23 10.47 -11.33
CA ALA A 89 6.59 10.98 -11.14
C ALA A 89 6.68 12.50 -11.35
N THR A 90 5.79 13.08 -12.12
CA THR A 90 5.76 14.54 -12.35
C THR A 90 5.18 15.30 -11.16
N ILE A 91 4.49 14.63 -10.24
CA ILE A 91 3.83 15.27 -9.09
C ILE A 91 4.78 15.34 -7.88
N TRP A 92 5.72 14.39 -7.79
CA TRP A 92 6.66 14.30 -6.67
C TRP A 92 7.99 14.96 -7.04
N ASP A 93 8.59 15.71 -6.12
CA ASP A 93 9.88 16.37 -6.32
C ASP A 93 11.03 15.38 -6.40
N ASP A 94 10.99 14.32 -5.59
CA ASP A 94 12.01 13.28 -5.56
C ASP A 94 11.61 12.10 -6.46
N PRO A 95 12.58 11.30 -6.92
CA PRO A 95 12.28 10.12 -7.73
C PRO A 95 11.41 9.09 -7.00
N ILE A 96 10.46 8.49 -7.72
CA ILE A 96 9.65 7.37 -7.19
C ILE A 96 10.53 6.13 -7.10
N VAL A 97 10.55 5.50 -5.93
CA VAL A 97 11.34 4.28 -5.65
C VAL A 97 10.45 3.05 -5.45
N THR A 98 9.18 3.14 -5.81
CA THR A 98 8.23 2.03 -5.68
C THR A 98 8.70 0.80 -6.47
N GLU A 99 8.77 -0.34 -5.79
CA GLU A 99 9.05 -1.63 -6.43
C GLU A 99 7.83 -2.06 -7.25
N LEU A 100 8.06 -2.61 -8.44
CA LEU A 100 7.00 -3.15 -9.29
C LEU A 100 7.37 -4.58 -9.67
N SER A 101 6.63 -5.55 -9.13
CA SER A 101 6.94 -6.97 -9.30
C SER A 101 5.66 -7.79 -9.48
N MET A 102 5.79 -8.99 -10.06
CA MET A 102 4.69 -9.94 -10.10
C MET A 102 4.33 -10.37 -8.68
N ALA A 103 3.03 -10.48 -8.38
CA ALA A 103 2.56 -10.84 -7.05
C ALA A 103 3.04 -12.24 -6.65
N PRO A 104 3.85 -12.35 -5.58
CA PRO A 104 4.17 -13.65 -4.98
C PRO A 104 3.03 -14.09 -4.05
N GLN A 105 3.27 -15.11 -3.23
CA GLN A 105 2.27 -15.57 -2.30
C GLN A 105 1.95 -14.49 -1.26
N PHE A 106 0.66 -14.23 -1.06
CA PHE A 106 0.14 -13.32 -0.05
C PHE A 106 -0.16 -14.09 1.23
N TYR A 107 0.26 -13.56 2.37
CA TYR A 107 -0.05 -14.08 3.69
C TYR A 107 -0.93 -13.08 4.42
N LEU A 108 -2.13 -13.51 4.80
CA LEU A 108 -3.09 -12.66 5.51
C LEU A 108 -2.52 -12.26 6.88
N ALA A 109 -2.59 -10.98 7.21
CA ALA A 109 -2.19 -10.52 8.53
C ALA A 109 -3.21 -10.98 9.59
N GLU A 110 -2.79 -10.94 10.84
CA GLU A 110 -3.62 -11.34 11.96
C GLU A 110 -4.91 -10.51 12.00
N ALA A 111 -5.98 -11.09 12.55
CA ALA A 111 -7.30 -10.45 12.54
C ALA A 111 -7.29 -9.06 13.16
N TYR A 112 -6.47 -8.81 14.18
CA TYR A 112 -6.41 -7.51 14.84
C TYR A 112 -5.79 -6.40 13.98
N HIS A 113 -5.09 -6.75 12.87
CA HIS A 113 -4.59 -5.78 11.91
C HIS A 113 -5.61 -5.42 10.83
N GLN A 114 -6.65 -6.25 10.65
CA GLN A 114 -7.67 -6.00 9.63
C GLN A 114 -8.55 -4.83 10.07
N ASN A 115 -8.73 -3.84 9.19
CA ASN A 115 -9.51 -2.62 9.48
C ASN A 115 -9.03 -1.89 10.74
N TYR A 116 -7.72 -1.85 10.99
CA TYR A 116 -7.15 -1.30 12.23
C TYR A 116 -7.61 0.13 12.48
N PHE A 117 -7.57 1.00 11.47
CA PHE A 117 -8.02 2.39 11.60
C PHE A 117 -9.50 2.47 11.99
N ARG A 118 -10.36 1.64 11.37
CA ARG A 118 -11.80 1.63 11.67
C ARG A 118 -12.05 1.21 13.11
N GLN A 119 -11.27 0.27 13.64
CA GLN A 119 -11.40 -0.22 15.01
C GLN A 119 -10.76 0.70 16.05
N HIS A 120 -9.71 1.43 15.67
CA HIS A 120 -8.88 2.20 16.59
C HIS A 120 -8.63 3.66 16.12
N PRO A 121 -9.67 4.40 15.72
CA PRO A 121 -9.47 5.73 15.12
C PRO A 121 -8.89 6.76 16.09
N GLN A 122 -9.01 6.51 17.40
CA GLN A 122 -8.53 7.43 18.43
C GLN A 122 -7.10 7.17 18.90
N GLN A 123 -6.47 6.10 18.45
CA GLN A 123 -5.07 5.86 18.78
C GLN A 123 -4.18 6.90 18.09
N GLY A 124 -3.08 7.30 18.75
CA GLY A 124 -2.20 8.37 18.28
C GLY A 124 -1.72 8.15 16.83
N TYR A 125 -1.25 6.94 16.48
CA TYR A 125 -0.83 6.64 15.12
C TYR A 125 -1.98 6.82 14.12
N CYS A 126 -3.17 6.32 14.43
CA CYS A 126 -4.34 6.48 13.57
C CYS A 126 -4.75 7.95 13.44
N SER A 127 -4.70 8.72 14.53
CA SER A 127 -5.09 10.14 14.52
C SER A 127 -4.09 11.01 13.75
N PHE A 128 -2.79 10.80 13.94
CA PHE A 128 -1.77 11.71 13.41
C PHE A 128 -1.23 11.27 12.04
N VAL A 129 -1.27 9.99 11.72
CA VAL A 129 -0.68 9.45 10.48
C VAL A 129 -1.75 8.95 9.53
N VAL A 130 -2.64 8.06 9.99
CA VAL A 130 -3.62 7.38 9.12
C VAL A 130 -4.81 8.27 8.78
N ALA A 131 -5.37 8.97 9.76
CA ALA A 131 -6.56 9.80 9.55
C ALA A 131 -6.37 10.88 8.48
N PRO A 132 -5.25 11.62 8.43
CA PRO A 132 -5.03 12.58 7.34
C PRO A 132 -5.00 11.94 5.95
N LYS A 133 -4.44 10.73 5.84
CA LYS A 133 -4.41 9.98 4.55
C LYS A 133 -5.81 9.58 4.12
N VAL A 134 -6.63 9.10 5.05
CA VAL A 134 -8.03 8.74 4.78
C VAL A 134 -8.82 9.98 4.37
N ALA A 135 -8.66 11.10 5.09
CA ALA A 135 -9.33 12.35 4.76
C ALA A 135 -8.93 12.85 3.37
N LYS A 136 -7.65 12.78 3.01
CA LYS A 136 -7.16 13.18 1.70
C LYS A 136 -7.78 12.31 0.60
N ALA A 137 -7.82 11.01 0.79
CA ALA A 137 -8.43 10.09 -0.17
C ALA A 137 -9.92 10.37 -0.35
N ARG A 138 -10.65 10.59 0.75
CA ARG A 138 -12.08 10.93 0.69
C ARG A 138 -12.34 12.24 -0.04
N LYS A 139 -11.50 13.25 0.20
CA LYS A 139 -11.64 14.56 -0.45
C LYS A 139 -11.41 14.49 -1.96
N LEU A 140 -10.36 13.76 -2.38
CA LEU A 140 -9.94 13.72 -3.80
C LEU A 140 -10.71 12.69 -4.62
N PHE A 141 -11.19 11.62 -3.98
CA PHE A 141 -11.79 10.47 -4.68
C PHE A 141 -13.15 10.07 -4.12
N ALA A 142 -13.91 11.04 -3.58
CA ALA A 142 -15.18 10.78 -2.90
C ALA A 142 -16.18 9.99 -3.74
N ASN A 143 -16.20 10.22 -5.07
CA ASN A 143 -17.10 9.53 -5.98
C ASN A 143 -16.72 8.08 -6.25
N LYS A 144 -15.56 7.63 -5.78
CA LYS A 144 -15.06 6.26 -5.97
C LYS A 144 -15.09 5.42 -4.68
N LEU A 145 -15.36 6.04 -3.55
CA LEU A 145 -15.31 5.35 -2.27
C LEU A 145 -16.67 4.75 -1.90
N ILE A 146 -16.62 3.56 -1.30
CA ILE A 146 -17.76 2.91 -0.67
C ILE A 146 -17.66 3.17 0.84
N ASN A 147 -18.72 3.73 1.39
CA ASN A 147 -18.78 4.05 2.82
C ASN A 147 -18.94 2.81 3.70
#